data_6cd63b49664fb088d4378aea8ae9c7ce
#
_entry.id   6cd63b49664fb088d4378aea8ae9c7ce
#
_cell.length_a   1.000
_cell.length_b   1.000
_cell.length_c   1.000
_cell.angle_alpha   90.00
_cell.angle_beta   90.00
_cell.angle_gamma   90.00
#
_symmetry.space_group_name_H-M   'P 1'
#
loop_
_entity.id
_entity.type
_entity.pdbx_description
1 polymer ?
#
loop_
_entity_poly.entity_id
_entity_poly.type
_entity_poly.pdbx_seq_one_letter_code
_entity_poly.pdbx_strand_id
1 'polypeptide(L)'
;KIKGEEFETEYPMPNFDRVEPNPAVKDLSKAKIALVTSGGTVPKGNPDHIESSSASKYGEYSLEGFDDLTAETHETAHGGYDPVYANEDADRVLPVDVMRDLVKEGVIGSLHEKFYTTVGNGTAVANAVAFASEFAQKLVADGVDAVVLTST
;
A
#
# COMPACT_ATOMS: atom_id res chain seq x y z
N LYS A 1 2.75 -14.61 33.55
CA LYS A 1 2.38 -13.17 33.56
C LYS A 1 1.96 -12.72 34.96
N ILE A 2 0.99 -13.37 35.59
CA ILE A 2 0.44 -12.95 36.90
C ILE A 2 1.51 -12.96 38.00
N LYS A 3 2.46 -13.89 37.94
CA LYS A 3 3.54 -14.03 38.94
C LYS A 3 4.81 -13.24 38.58
N GLY A 4 4.85 -12.55 37.42
CA GLY A 4 6.02 -11.81 36.95
C GLY A 4 7.17 -12.70 36.46
N GLU A 5 6.96 -14.02 36.35
CA GLU A 5 7.94 -14.96 35.83
C GLU A 5 8.00 -14.87 34.29
N GLU A 6 9.17 -15.13 33.73
CA GLU A 6 9.34 -15.34 32.29
C GLU A 6 8.46 -16.51 31.83
N PHE A 7 7.82 -16.35 30.70
CA PHE A 7 6.99 -17.40 30.13
C PHE A 7 7.16 -17.42 28.61
N GLU A 8 7.07 -18.60 28.04
CA GLU A 8 6.97 -18.80 26.61
C GLU A 8 5.50 -19.06 26.25
N THR A 9 5.07 -18.58 25.11
CA THR A 9 3.74 -18.87 24.57
C THR A 9 3.82 -20.06 23.63
N GLU A 10 2.74 -20.81 23.51
CA GLU A 10 2.62 -21.92 22.54
C GLU A 10 2.66 -21.42 21.09
N TYR A 11 2.36 -20.15 20.88
CA TYR A 11 2.38 -19.53 19.58
C TYR A 11 3.70 -18.79 19.34
N PRO A 12 4.50 -19.22 18.37
CA PRO A 12 5.74 -18.53 18.04
C PRO A 12 5.42 -17.16 17.47
N MET A 13 5.72 -16.10 18.25
CA MET A 13 5.57 -14.75 17.75
C MET A 13 6.61 -14.48 16.65
N PRO A 14 6.21 -13.97 15.49
CA PRO A 14 7.16 -13.61 14.46
C PRO A 14 8.10 -12.52 14.99
N ASN A 15 9.39 -12.73 14.80
CA ASN A 15 10.42 -11.76 15.13
C ASN A 15 10.90 -11.14 13.81
N PHE A 16 10.39 -9.94 13.51
CA PHE A 16 10.77 -9.22 12.30
C PHE A 16 12.06 -8.43 12.53
N ASP A 17 12.87 -8.32 11.48
CA ASP A 17 14.06 -7.48 11.49
C ASP A 17 13.67 -6.02 11.78
N ARG A 18 14.47 -5.38 12.62
CA ARG A 18 14.35 -3.94 12.85
C ARG A 18 15.11 -3.21 11.77
N VAL A 19 14.44 -2.28 11.12
CA VAL A 19 15.04 -1.40 10.13
C VAL A 19 15.17 -0.01 10.75
N GLU A 20 16.36 0.58 10.67
CA GLU A 20 16.56 1.96 11.10
C GLU A 20 15.74 2.91 10.22
N PRO A 21 14.98 3.84 10.81
CA PRO A 21 14.17 4.77 10.03
C PRO A 21 15.07 5.67 9.18
N ASN A 22 14.62 5.93 7.95
CA ASN A 22 15.27 6.91 7.09
C ASN A 22 15.15 8.31 7.68
N PRO A 23 16.07 9.24 7.32
CA PRO A 23 15.92 10.65 7.66
C PRO A 23 14.57 11.20 7.21
N ALA A 24 14.00 12.10 8.00
CA ALA A 24 12.75 12.74 7.65
C ALA A 24 12.88 13.54 6.34
N VAL A 25 11.80 13.54 5.53
CA VAL A 25 11.71 14.41 4.35
C VAL A 25 11.75 15.86 4.80
N LYS A 26 12.70 16.64 4.30
CA LYS A 26 12.96 18.01 4.77
C LYS A 26 11.91 19.01 4.29
N ASP A 27 11.39 18.81 3.10
CA ASP A 27 10.47 19.74 2.45
C ASP A 27 9.43 18.94 1.64
N LEU A 28 8.29 18.70 2.25
CA LEU A 28 7.20 17.95 1.62
C LEU A 28 6.65 18.65 0.38
N SER A 29 6.69 19.99 0.33
CA SER A 29 6.19 20.74 -0.82
C SER A 29 6.97 20.51 -2.12
N LYS A 30 8.12 19.83 -2.03
CA LYS A 30 8.94 19.44 -3.18
C LYS A 30 9.00 17.92 -3.36
N ALA A 31 8.50 17.17 -2.40
CA ALA A 31 8.61 15.73 -2.39
C ALA A 31 7.66 15.06 -3.39
N LYS A 32 8.15 14.05 -4.09
CA LYS A 32 7.33 13.12 -4.87
C LYS A 32 6.93 11.96 -3.96
N ILE A 33 5.64 11.79 -3.77
CA ILE A 33 5.06 10.75 -2.91
C ILE A 33 4.45 9.64 -3.76
N ALA A 34 4.66 8.39 -3.39
CA ALA A 34 4.00 7.24 -4.01
C ALA A 34 3.02 6.59 -3.03
N LEU A 35 2.00 5.94 -3.58
CA LEU A 35 1.03 5.13 -2.84
C LEU A 35 1.32 3.64 -3.05
N VAL A 36 1.33 2.90 -1.96
CA VAL A 36 1.42 1.44 -1.95
C VAL A 36 0.39 0.90 -0.96
N THR A 37 -0.29 -0.17 -1.32
CA THR A 37 -1.31 -0.75 -0.43
C THR A 37 -1.22 -2.26 -0.34
N SER A 38 -1.49 -2.81 0.82
CA SER A 38 -1.80 -4.22 1.01
C SER A 38 -3.31 -4.50 1.03
N GLY A 39 -4.14 -3.47 0.86
CA GLY A 39 -5.60 -3.55 0.89
C GLY A 39 -6.25 -4.05 -0.40
N GLY A 40 -5.46 -4.43 -1.42
CA GLY A 40 -5.95 -5.09 -2.61
C GLY A 40 -6.73 -4.19 -3.58
N THR A 41 -6.54 -2.87 -3.56
CA THR A 41 -7.16 -1.96 -4.54
C THR A 41 -6.64 -2.28 -5.95
N VAL A 42 -7.55 -2.56 -6.88
CA VAL A 42 -7.27 -2.93 -8.27
C VAL A 42 -8.21 -2.22 -9.23
N PRO A 43 -7.85 -2.06 -10.51
CA PRO A 43 -8.80 -1.61 -11.52
C PRO A 43 -10.02 -2.54 -11.58
N LYS A 44 -11.16 -1.98 -11.97
CA LYS A 44 -12.44 -2.70 -12.04
C LYS A 44 -12.32 -3.99 -12.86
N GLY A 45 -12.86 -5.07 -12.29
CA GLY A 45 -12.79 -6.41 -12.89
C GLY A 45 -11.48 -7.14 -12.63
N ASN A 46 -10.56 -6.58 -11.85
CA ASN A 46 -9.28 -7.21 -11.44
C ASN A 46 -8.55 -7.88 -12.64
N PRO A 47 -8.12 -7.11 -13.65
CA PRO A 47 -7.64 -7.66 -14.91
C PRO A 47 -6.40 -8.56 -14.77
N ASP A 48 -5.57 -8.29 -13.75
CA ASP A 48 -4.37 -9.08 -13.50
C ASP A 48 -4.61 -10.25 -12.54
N HIS A 49 -5.87 -10.47 -12.13
CA HIS A 49 -6.23 -11.56 -11.22
C HIS A 49 -5.39 -11.57 -9.95
N ILE A 50 -5.26 -10.40 -9.28
CA ILE A 50 -4.64 -10.32 -7.95
C ILE A 50 -5.46 -11.20 -7.00
N GLU A 51 -4.77 -12.08 -6.28
CA GLU A 51 -5.41 -13.07 -5.41
C GLU A 51 -6.08 -12.38 -4.21
N SER A 52 -7.21 -12.91 -3.76
CA SER A 52 -7.93 -12.38 -2.60
C SER A 52 -7.28 -12.71 -1.25
N SER A 53 -6.33 -13.63 -1.25
CA SER A 53 -5.51 -14.02 -0.11
C SER A 53 -4.24 -14.71 -0.59
N SER A 54 -3.21 -14.79 0.27
CA SER A 54 -1.97 -15.52 -0.01
C SER A 54 -1.33 -15.11 -1.34
N ALA A 55 -1.25 -13.80 -1.58
CA ALA A 55 -0.84 -13.24 -2.85
C ALA A 55 0.54 -13.76 -3.31
N SER A 56 0.62 -14.16 -4.56
CA SER A 56 1.85 -14.60 -5.24
C SER A 56 2.44 -13.54 -6.16
N LYS A 57 1.75 -12.40 -6.31
CA LYS A 57 2.13 -11.26 -7.14
C LYS A 57 1.60 -9.95 -6.57
N TYR A 58 2.08 -8.85 -7.13
CA TYR A 58 1.56 -7.51 -6.89
C TYR A 58 1.06 -6.88 -8.19
N GLY A 59 0.21 -5.87 -8.08
CA GLY A 59 -0.23 -5.03 -9.20
C GLY A 59 0.53 -3.71 -9.26
N GLU A 60 0.75 -3.21 -10.46
CA GLU A 60 1.30 -1.87 -10.74
C GLU A 60 0.35 -1.19 -11.70
N TYR A 61 -0.31 -0.12 -11.26
CA TYR A 61 -1.38 0.53 -12.03
C TYR A 61 -1.15 2.04 -12.14
N SER A 62 -1.52 2.58 -13.30
CA SER A 62 -1.44 4.02 -13.57
C SER A 62 -2.51 4.80 -12.82
N LEU A 63 -2.12 5.96 -12.30
CA LEU A 63 -3.01 7.01 -11.79
C LEU A 63 -3.23 8.14 -12.80
N GLU A 64 -2.74 7.98 -14.03
CA GLU A 64 -2.92 8.99 -15.07
C GLU A 64 -4.40 9.15 -15.42
N GLY A 65 -4.88 10.38 -15.34
CA GLY A 65 -6.28 10.72 -15.60
C GLY A 65 -7.25 10.43 -14.46
N PHE A 66 -6.77 9.94 -13.32
CA PHE A 66 -7.57 9.75 -12.12
C PHE A 66 -7.26 10.82 -11.07
N ASP A 67 -8.28 11.59 -10.72
CA ASP A 67 -8.29 12.47 -9.54
C ASP A 67 -8.98 11.80 -8.35
N ASP A 68 -9.69 10.69 -8.57
CA ASP A 68 -10.54 9.98 -7.64
C ASP A 68 -10.70 8.52 -8.10
N LEU A 69 -10.77 7.57 -7.18
CA LEU A 69 -10.94 6.15 -7.45
C LEU A 69 -12.37 5.71 -7.14
N THR A 70 -13.23 5.80 -8.12
CA THR A 70 -14.68 5.52 -7.97
C THR A 70 -15.01 4.02 -8.07
N ALA A 71 -16.23 3.65 -7.67
CA ALA A 71 -16.77 2.31 -7.80
C ALA A 71 -16.82 1.78 -9.25
N GLU A 72 -16.83 2.68 -10.24
CA GLU A 72 -16.81 2.35 -11.66
C GLU A 72 -15.41 2.05 -12.18
N THR A 73 -14.39 2.62 -11.53
CA THR A 73 -12.99 2.52 -11.99
C THR A 73 -12.17 1.51 -11.23
N HIS A 74 -12.43 1.37 -9.93
CA HIS A 74 -11.64 0.49 -9.03
C HIS A 74 -12.52 -0.36 -8.11
N GLU A 75 -11.91 -1.38 -7.56
CA GLU A 75 -12.51 -2.28 -6.57
C GLU A 75 -11.43 -2.88 -5.68
N THR A 76 -11.83 -3.60 -4.63
CA THR A 76 -10.88 -4.39 -3.85
C THR A 76 -10.91 -5.86 -4.22
N ALA A 77 -9.73 -6.46 -4.38
CA ALA A 77 -9.56 -7.91 -4.49
C ALA A 77 -9.42 -8.59 -3.12
N HIS A 78 -9.26 -7.83 -2.02
CA HIS A 78 -8.89 -8.36 -0.71
C HIS A 78 -10.04 -9.13 -0.04
N GLY A 79 -9.80 -10.40 0.31
CA GLY A 79 -10.80 -11.28 0.94
C GLY A 79 -10.79 -11.30 2.47
N GLY A 80 -10.00 -10.47 3.14
CA GLY A 80 -9.83 -10.49 4.60
C GLY A 80 -10.63 -9.44 5.36
N TYR A 81 -11.38 -8.58 4.70
CA TYR A 81 -12.28 -7.59 5.31
C TYR A 81 -13.57 -7.45 4.50
N ASP A 82 -14.57 -6.77 5.05
CA ASP A 82 -15.82 -6.49 4.33
C ASP A 82 -15.55 -5.50 3.18
N PRO A 83 -15.74 -5.91 1.92
CA PRO A 83 -15.37 -5.10 0.77
C PRO A 83 -16.35 -3.97 0.44
N VAL A 84 -17.53 -3.91 1.10
CA VAL A 84 -18.61 -3.01 0.72
C VAL A 84 -18.13 -1.57 0.63
N TYR A 85 -17.55 -1.04 1.69
CA TYR A 85 -17.12 0.36 1.74
C TYR A 85 -15.93 0.67 0.81
N ALA A 86 -15.01 -0.28 0.63
CA ALA A 86 -13.90 -0.12 -0.30
C ALA A 86 -14.33 -0.21 -1.77
N ASN A 87 -15.44 -0.91 -2.06
CA ASN A 87 -16.00 -0.98 -3.41
C ASN A 87 -16.96 0.18 -3.72
N GLU A 88 -17.52 0.83 -2.69
CA GLU A 88 -18.25 2.08 -2.86
C GLU A 88 -17.31 3.24 -3.20
N ASP A 89 -16.12 3.23 -2.57
CA ASP A 89 -15.14 4.30 -2.64
C ASP A 89 -13.76 3.73 -2.32
N ALA A 90 -12.94 3.50 -3.34
CA ALA A 90 -11.64 2.87 -3.20
C ALA A 90 -10.60 3.81 -2.54
N ASP A 91 -10.84 5.12 -2.53
CA ASP A 91 -9.99 6.11 -1.85
C ASP A 91 -9.96 5.92 -0.33
N ARG A 92 -10.96 5.26 0.25
CA ARG A 92 -10.92 4.83 1.67
C ARG A 92 -9.75 3.90 2.01
N VAL A 93 -9.24 3.19 1.02
CA VAL A 93 -8.09 2.28 1.16
C VAL A 93 -6.83 2.86 0.53
N LEU A 94 -6.96 3.51 -0.62
CA LEU A 94 -5.86 4.12 -1.37
C LEU A 94 -6.21 5.58 -1.68
N PRO A 95 -5.89 6.55 -0.81
CA PRO A 95 -6.44 7.91 -0.82
C PRO A 95 -5.85 8.80 -1.92
N VAL A 96 -6.19 8.51 -3.18
CA VAL A 96 -5.70 9.26 -4.35
C VAL A 96 -6.28 10.66 -4.38
N ASP A 97 -7.57 10.80 -4.08
CA ASP A 97 -8.31 12.07 -4.02
C ASP A 97 -7.63 13.07 -3.06
N VAL A 98 -7.38 12.64 -1.82
CA VAL A 98 -6.70 13.46 -0.81
C VAL A 98 -5.27 13.81 -1.25
N MET A 99 -4.54 12.85 -1.83
CA MET A 99 -3.19 13.11 -2.30
C MET A 99 -3.16 14.10 -3.46
N ARG A 100 -4.15 14.06 -4.37
CA ARG A 100 -4.33 15.04 -5.45
C ARG A 100 -4.63 16.45 -4.89
N ASP A 101 -5.45 16.52 -3.85
CA ASP A 101 -5.74 17.80 -3.20
C ASP A 101 -4.52 18.37 -2.49
N LEU A 102 -3.73 17.54 -1.80
CA LEU A 102 -2.47 17.96 -1.19
C LEU A 102 -1.46 18.48 -2.22
N VAL A 103 -1.43 17.92 -3.43
CA VAL A 103 -0.63 18.47 -4.55
C VAL A 103 -1.17 19.83 -4.98
N LYS A 104 -2.49 19.98 -5.19
CA LYS A 104 -3.12 21.25 -5.57
C LYS A 104 -2.89 22.37 -4.55
N GLU A 105 -2.91 22.01 -3.27
CA GLU A 105 -2.65 22.92 -2.14
C GLU A 105 -1.15 23.24 -1.94
N GLY A 106 -0.25 22.54 -2.64
CA GLY A 106 1.19 22.69 -2.50
C GLY A 106 1.77 22.15 -1.19
N VAL A 107 1.05 21.28 -0.51
CA VAL A 107 1.50 20.60 0.72
C VAL A 107 2.55 19.53 0.38
N ILE A 108 2.34 18.81 -0.73
CA ILE A 108 3.33 17.90 -1.32
C ILE A 108 3.69 18.33 -2.73
N GLY A 109 4.88 17.98 -3.20
CA GLY A 109 5.37 18.39 -4.50
C GLY A 109 4.66 17.72 -5.67
N SER A 110 4.51 16.41 -5.61
CA SER A 110 3.77 15.63 -6.61
C SER A 110 3.37 14.26 -6.09
N LEU A 111 2.33 13.70 -6.68
CA LEU A 111 1.97 12.29 -6.55
C LEU A 111 2.63 11.51 -7.69
N HIS A 112 3.24 10.36 -7.38
CA HIS A 112 3.76 9.44 -8.38
C HIS A 112 2.63 8.92 -9.30
N GLU A 113 2.94 8.72 -10.58
CA GLU A 113 1.94 8.40 -11.60
C GLU A 113 1.40 6.95 -11.51
N LYS A 114 1.98 6.14 -10.64
CA LYS A 114 1.57 4.76 -10.43
C LYS A 114 1.41 4.46 -8.96
N PHE A 115 0.53 3.50 -8.67
CA PHE A 115 0.46 2.88 -7.36
C PHE A 115 0.77 1.39 -7.44
N TYR A 116 1.18 0.82 -6.31
CA TYR A 116 1.47 -0.59 -6.17
C TYR A 116 0.51 -1.21 -5.16
N THR A 117 0.02 -2.39 -5.49
CA THR A 117 -0.99 -3.06 -4.67
C THR A 117 -0.71 -4.55 -4.54
N THR A 118 -0.99 -5.09 -3.39
CA THR A 118 -1.07 -6.53 -3.16
C THR A 118 -2.17 -6.81 -2.12
N VAL A 119 -2.41 -8.07 -1.82
CA VAL A 119 -3.31 -8.46 -0.74
C VAL A 119 -2.49 -8.95 0.44
N GLY A 120 -2.63 -8.28 1.61
CA GLY A 120 -1.87 -8.63 2.82
C GLY A 120 -2.34 -9.91 3.48
N ASN A 121 -3.62 -10.26 3.32
CA ASN A 121 -4.24 -11.40 3.97
C ASN A 121 -3.56 -12.73 3.61
N GLY A 122 -2.92 -13.36 4.59
CA GLY A 122 -2.27 -14.66 4.43
C GLY A 122 -1.05 -14.67 3.51
N THR A 123 -0.59 -13.53 3.01
CA THR A 123 0.57 -13.46 2.12
C THR A 123 1.85 -13.78 2.88
N ALA A 124 2.62 -14.70 2.33
CA ALA A 124 3.90 -15.11 2.92
C ALA A 124 4.87 -13.92 2.99
N VAL A 125 5.58 -13.78 4.11
CA VAL A 125 6.58 -12.71 4.31
C VAL A 125 7.62 -12.70 3.19
N ALA A 126 8.06 -13.88 2.72
CA ALA A 126 9.01 -14.00 1.62
C ALA A 126 8.49 -13.36 0.32
N ASN A 127 7.20 -13.53 0.00
CA ASN A 127 6.58 -12.89 -1.16
C ASN A 127 6.51 -11.39 -0.97
N ALA A 128 6.07 -10.92 0.21
CA ALA A 128 6.01 -9.49 0.52
C ALA A 128 7.39 -8.81 0.41
N VAL A 129 8.44 -9.47 0.88
CA VAL A 129 9.83 -8.98 0.75
C VAL A 129 10.26 -8.92 -0.72
N ALA A 130 9.93 -9.94 -1.52
CA ALA A 130 10.23 -9.96 -2.96
C ALA A 130 9.53 -8.81 -3.68
N PHE A 131 8.21 -8.64 -3.47
CA PHE A 131 7.44 -7.55 -4.07
C PHE A 131 7.98 -6.18 -3.68
N ALA A 132 8.20 -5.97 -2.37
CA ALA A 132 8.71 -4.71 -1.84
C ALA A 132 10.09 -4.37 -2.42
N SER A 133 10.98 -5.35 -2.54
CA SER A 133 12.30 -5.16 -3.12
C SER A 133 12.24 -4.77 -4.59
N GLU A 134 11.29 -5.33 -5.35
CA GLU A 134 11.14 -5.03 -6.77
C GLU A 134 10.55 -3.63 -6.99
N PHE A 135 9.40 -3.31 -6.40
CA PHE A 135 8.80 -1.99 -6.63
C PHE A 135 9.59 -0.85 -5.96
N ALA A 136 10.29 -1.10 -4.85
CA ALA A 136 11.15 -0.09 -4.24
C ALA A 136 12.28 0.36 -5.19
N GLN A 137 12.87 -0.57 -5.96
CA GLN A 137 13.87 -0.20 -6.98
C GLN A 137 13.26 0.68 -8.07
N LYS A 138 12.04 0.42 -8.50
CA LYS A 138 11.31 1.24 -9.48
C LYS A 138 11.05 2.64 -8.90
N LEU A 139 10.54 2.72 -7.67
CA LEU A 139 10.26 3.99 -7.01
C LEU A 139 11.50 4.85 -6.83
N VAL A 140 12.63 4.24 -6.45
CA VAL A 140 13.92 4.95 -6.36
C VAL A 140 14.38 5.45 -7.74
N ALA A 141 14.27 4.62 -8.78
CA ALA A 141 14.63 5.01 -10.15
C ALA A 141 13.77 6.18 -10.67
N ASP A 142 12.49 6.21 -10.25
CA ASP A 142 11.53 7.27 -10.62
C ASP A 142 11.66 8.53 -9.74
N GLY A 143 12.61 8.54 -8.80
CA GLY A 143 12.90 9.70 -7.94
C GLY A 143 11.81 9.96 -6.92
N VAL A 144 11.18 8.92 -6.39
CA VAL A 144 10.21 9.03 -5.28
C VAL A 144 10.94 9.29 -3.97
N ASP A 145 10.50 10.30 -3.22
CA ASP A 145 11.11 10.71 -1.96
C ASP A 145 10.52 10.00 -0.74
N ALA A 146 9.22 9.66 -0.81
CA ALA A 146 8.54 8.94 0.27
C ALA A 146 7.37 8.11 -0.26
N VAL A 147 6.96 7.14 0.56
CA VAL A 147 5.84 6.23 0.26
C VAL A 147 4.83 6.30 1.39
N VAL A 148 3.56 6.42 1.04
CA VAL A 148 2.45 6.16 1.95
C VAL A 148 2.02 4.71 1.77
N LEU A 149 2.21 3.92 2.82
CA LEU A 149 1.77 2.53 2.88
C LEU A 149 0.43 2.45 3.58
N THR A 150 -0.58 1.96 2.89
CA THR A 150 -1.89 1.71 3.49
C THR A 150 -2.14 0.21 3.66
N SER A 151 -2.92 -0.13 4.68
CA SER A 151 -3.33 -1.51 4.97
C SER A 151 -4.75 -1.53 5.51
N THR A 152 -5.36 -2.69 5.53
CA THR A 152 -6.72 -2.95 6.05
C THR A 152 -6.67 -4.03 7.12
#